data_ec873b4be32ee6fb538a9c6cbda7de96
#
_entry.id   ec873b4be32ee6fb538a9c6cbda7de96
#
_cell.length_a   1.000
_cell.length_b   1.000
_cell.length_c   1.000
_cell.angle_alpha   90.00
_cell.angle_beta   90.00
_cell.angle_gamma   90.00
#
_symmetry.space_group_name_H-M   'P 1'
#
loop_
_entity.id
_entity.type
_entity.pdbx_description
1 polymer ?
#
loop_
_entity_poly.entity_id
_entity_poly.type
_entity_poly.pdbx_seq_one_letter_code
_entity_poly.pdbx_strand_id
1 'polypeptide(L)'
;MAMNSPSQSPSAIQDGFQWELPTDQLPSYFPIVCIMLVAIIYTFASSNKSIRALPYINTTGLFSSTNARRAWFASAGNLLDEAKEKYPHKPWRVMTDLGERVVLTPELMEEIRNDPKLSFKEGLAEDFHGSIPGFDAMQFFLRSDILIDIVRKNLLRPNPSIIKRLSDETDFVLSRHIGQTQDWTELNLSQLGADLVGRLSARIFVGDELCRKDEWLQESQHFHHSWFMGAMKLHDWPRPLRYLAHWFMPECREMKKALAAQRRILADYVAKRRDEKQAAISAGQELLKYDDGFAWLEQETEVRGLPYDATIATGLQLMIALVSAHATTDLLQKGMMDLIQHPGATEQIREEVLGQLRSEGMTATSFYNMHLLDSALKESQRVRPSEMLLIRRRVMGNVKLSNGLYLKEGTRTWMDTAHMKDPAIYENPEQWDAKRFAKLRSQPGGASSAQLVSSTRNHVGFGYGKHVCTGRFFAATLLKVALSHLLANYEWKLAPGLAVDWVDFGNTRLLNPQATVLIRRKEKPEIDFSSIFDA
;
A
#
# COMPACT_ATOMS: atom_id res chain seq x y z
N MET A 1 64.17 -0.79 -94.80
CA MET A 1 63.15 0.25 -94.66
C MET A 1 62.55 0.09 -93.30
N ALA A 2 62.80 1.05 -92.52
CA ALA A 2 62.46 1.09 -91.08
C ALA A 2 61.02 1.48 -90.81
N MET A 3 60.46 0.93 -89.80
CA MET A 3 59.38 1.60 -89.05
C MET A 3 59.43 1.20 -87.57
N ASN A 4 59.77 2.20 -86.79
CA ASN A 4 59.68 2.22 -85.34
C ASN A 4 58.27 2.28 -84.89
N SER A 5 57.94 1.58 -83.85
CA SER A 5 56.73 1.84 -82.99
C SER A 5 57.17 1.93 -81.53
N PRO A 6 56.73 2.93 -80.80
CA PRO A 6 57.08 3.12 -79.38
C PRO A 6 56.08 2.38 -78.44
N SER A 7 56.70 1.84 -77.41
CA SER A 7 56.02 1.24 -76.24
C SER A 7 55.24 2.26 -75.42
N GLN A 8 53.98 1.98 -75.10
CA GLN A 8 53.23 2.65 -74.07
C GLN A 8 53.00 1.68 -72.89
N SER A 9 53.47 2.08 -71.75
CA SER A 9 53.16 1.46 -70.43
C SER A 9 51.79 1.93 -69.90
N PRO A 10 50.97 1.08 -69.31
CA PRO A 10 49.73 1.51 -68.73
C PRO A 10 49.96 2.06 -67.31
N SER A 11 49.61 3.32 -67.10
CA SER A 11 49.47 3.92 -65.74
C SER A 11 48.25 3.37 -65.02
N ALA A 12 48.51 2.84 -63.83
CA ALA A 12 47.47 2.38 -62.90
C ALA A 12 46.58 3.57 -62.46
N ILE A 13 45.32 3.42 -62.74
CA ILE A 13 44.24 4.29 -62.13
C ILE A 13 44.03 3.78 -60.73
N GLN A 14 44.45 4.54 -59.71
CA GLN A 14 44.03 4.44 -58.34
C GLN A 14 42.75 5.31 -58.16
N ASP A 15 41.62 4.75 -58.50
CA ASP A 15 40.34 5.33 -58.08
C ASP A 15 40.05 4.93 -56.59
N GLY A 16 40.42 5.80 -55.67
CA GLY A 16 40.01 5.75 -54.30
C GLY A 16 38.52 6.08 -54.21
N PHE A 17 37.69 5.07 -53.94
CA PHE A 17 36.30 5.22 -53.68
C PHE A 17 36.13 5.92 -52.31
N GLN A 18 36.02 7.26 -52.33
CA GLN A 18 35.65 8.04 -51.13
C GLN A 18 34.13 7.98 -50.94
N TRP A 19 33.69 7.35 -49.88
CA TRP A 19 32.31 7.45 -49.42
C TRP A 19 32.07 8.83 -48.77
N GLU A 20 31.77 9.82 -49.57
CA GLU A 20 31.18 11.05 -49.06
C GLU A 20 29.66 10.80 -48.84
N LEU A 21 29.28 10.62 -47.60
CA LEU A 21 27.86 10.67 -47.24
C LEU A 21 27.35 12.08 -47.49
N PRO A 22 26.31 12.28 -48.31
CA PRO A 22 25.72 13.60 -48.54
C PRO A 22 25.04 14.07 -47.24
N THR A 23 25.75 14.85 -46.43
CA THR A 23 25.27 15.38 -45.17
C THR A 23 24.18 16.45 -45.36
N ASP A 24 24.05 17.01 -46.53
CA ASP A 24 23.15 18.12 -46.85
C ASP A 24 21.70 17.69 -47.18
N GLN A 25 21.40 16.38 -47.21
CA GLN A 25 20.08 15.83 -47.52
C GLN A 25 19.48 14.97 -46.41
N LEU A 26 20.08 14.92 -45.22
CA LEU A 26 19.50 14.16 -44.14
C LEU A 26 18.26 14.91 -43.61
N PRO A 27 17.05 14.27 -43.63
CA PRO A 27 15.86 14.90 -43.12
C PRO A 27 16.06 15.34 -41.65
N SER A 28 15.50 16.46 -41.28
CA SER A 28 15.62 17.04 -39.91
C SER A 28 15.20 16.08 -38.79
N TYR A 29 14.46 15.01 -39.10
CA TYR A 29 14.07 13.95 -38.17
C TYR A 29 15.11 12.82 -38.03
N PHE A 30 16.19 12.79 -38.86
CA PHE A 30 17.21 11.73 -38.84
C PHE A 30 17.88 11.58 -37.46
N PRO A 31 18.29 12.65 -36.76
CA PRO A 31 18.84 12.54 -35.42
C PRO A 31 17.85 11.92 -34.42
N ILE A 32 16.57 12.24 -34.57
CA ILE A 32 15.49 11.69 -33.70
C ILE A 32 15.35 10.19 -33.95
N VAL A 33 15.37 9.75 -35.21
CA VAL A 33 15.31 8.33 -35.58
C VAL A 33 16.55 7.58 -35.05
N CYS A 34 17.75 8.16 -35.17
CA CYS A 34 18.96 7.58 -34.61
C CYS A 34 18.89 7.46 -33.07
N ILE A 35 18.42 8.48 -32.37
CA ILE A 35 18.25 8.43 -30.92
C ILE A 35 17.22 7.35 -30.54
N MET A 36 16.11 7.24 -31.28
CA MET A 36 15.11 6.18 -31.03
C MET A 36 15.69 4.78 -31.28
N LEU A 37 16.45 4.59 -32.37
CA LEU A 37 17.12 3.33 -32.69
C LEU A 37 18.15 2.96 -31.61
N VAL A 38 18.98 3.90 -31.18
CA VAL A 38 19.95 3.69 -30.09
C VAL A 38 19.22 3.34 -28.79
N ALA A 39 18.15 4.03 -28.46
CA ALA A 39 17.33 3.72 -27.29
C ALA A 39 16.71 2.32 -27.38
N ILE A 40 16.21 1.92 -28.54
CA ILE A 40 15.69 0.57 -28.81
C ILE A 40 16.81 -0.48 -28.67
N ILE A 41 17.93 -0.27 -29.31
CA ILE A 41 19.09 -1.18 -29.23
C ILE A 41 19.60 -1.30 -27.79
N TYR A 42 19.68 -0.18 -27.07
CA TYR A 42 20.08 -0.16 -25.67
C TYR A 42 19.10 -0.96 -24.78
N THR A 43 17.78 -0.80 -24.98
CA THR A 43 16.77 -1.57 -24.25
C THR A 43 16.86 -3.07 -24.56
N PHE A 44 17.14 -3.44 -25.81
CA PHE A 44 17.35 -4.84 -26.20
C PHE A 44 18.67 -5.42 -25.68
N ALA A 45 19.77 -4.68 -25.76
CA ALA A 45 21.08 -5.13 -25.28
C ALA A 45 21.17 -5.21 -23.75
N SER A 46 20.45 -4.33 -23.05
CA SER A 46 20.45 -4.30 -21.59
C SER A 46 19.53 -5.35 -20.94
N SER A 47 18.72 -6.05 -21.73
CA SER A 47 17.76 -6.99 -21.15
C SER A 47 18.42 -8.28 -20.65
N ASN A 48 17.98 -8.73 -19.47
CA ASN A 48 18.48 -9.93 -18.81
C ASN A 48 17.98 -11.21 -19.51
N LYS A 49 18.91 -11.99 -20.12
CA LYS A 49 18.58 -13.27 -20.77
C LYS A 49 17.86 -14.25 -19.83
N SER A 50 18.28 -14.32 -18.56
CA SER A 50 17.68 -15.20 -17.55
C SER A 50 16.22 -14.87 -17.29
N ILE A 51 15.87 -13.58 -17.20
CA ILE A 51 14.48 -13.14 -17.02
C ILE A 51 13.67 -13.35 -18.29
N ARG A 52 14.26 -13.11 -19.47
CA ARG A 52 13.56 -13.32 -20.75
C ARG A 52 13.15 -14.77 -20.98
N ALA A 53 13.88 -15.72 -20.42
CA ALA A 53 13.55 -17.14 -20.50
C ALA A 53 12.36 -17.53 -19.63
N LEU A 54 11.92 -16.67 -18.68
CA LEU A 54 10.75 -16.93 -17.86
C LEU A 54 9.46 -16.80 -18.68
N PRO A 55 8.45 -17.64 -18.38
CA PRO A 55 7.12 -17.50 -18.96
C PRO A 55 6.55 -16.09 -18.77
N TYR A 56 5.81 -15.60 -19.76
CA TYR A 56 5.17 -14.30 -19.71
C TYR A 56 3.66 -14.50 -19.87
N ILE A 57 2.88 -14.17 -18.84
CA ILE A 57 1.49 -14.65 -18.76
C ILE A 57 0.48 -13.81 -19.54
N ASN A 58 0.74 -12.52 -19.79
CA ASN A 58 -0.25 -11.63 -20.39
C ASN A 58 0.23 -10.74 -21.53
N THR A 59 1.36 -11.05 -22.17
CA THR A 59 1.81 -10.33 -23.37
C THR A 59 1.99 -11.26 -24.55
N THR A 60 1.49 -10.86 -25.72
CA THR A 60 1.53 -11.64 -26.96
C THR A 60 2.19 -10.91 -28.13
N GLY A 61 2.75 -9.70 -27.97
CA GLY A 61 3.37 -8.98 -29.08
C GLY A 61 3.89 -7.59 -28.78
N LEU A 62 4.62 -7.00 -29.73
CA LEU A 62 5.35 -5.72 -29.63
C LEU A 62 4.48 -4.50 -29.22
N PHE A 63 3.17 -4.53 -29.53
CA PHE A 63 2.22 -3.43 -29.23
C PHE A 63 1.17 -3.77 -28.16
N SER A 64 1.32 -4.89 -27.45
CA SER A 64 0.28 -5.39 -26.54
C SER A 64 0.41 -4.90 -25.10
N SER A 65 1.40 -4.07 -24.77
CA SER A 65 1.63 -3.66 -23.37
C SER A 65 0.45 -2.89 -22.75
N THR A 66 -0.24 -2.06 -23.53
CA THR A 66 -1.44 -1.33 -23.06
C THR A 66 -2.60 -2.27 -22.78
N ASN A 67 -2.83 -3.23 -23.66
CA ASN A 67 -3.90 -4.23 -23.47
C ASN A 67 -3.58 -5.15 -22.29
N ALA A 68 -2.32 -5.57 -22.15
CA ALA A 68 -1.87 -6.37 -21.03
C ALA A 68 -2.05 -5.66 -19.67
N ARG A 69 -1.77 -4.35 -19.62
CA ARG A 69 -2.01 -3.52 -18.41
C ARG A 69 -3.50 -3.40 -18.08
N ARG A 70 -4.36 -3.19 -19.10
CA ARG A 70 -5.82 -3.17 -18.93
C ARG A 70 -6.36 -4.50 -18.43
N ALA A 71 -5.91 -5.61 -19.03
CA ALA A 71 -6.28 -6.96 -18.60
C ALA A 71 -5.86 -7.23 -17.14
N TRP A 72 -4.63 -6.85 -16.77
CA TRP A 72 -4.17 -6.93 -15.40
C TRP A 72 -5.05 -6.13 -14.45
N PHE A 73 -5.37 -4.88 -14.81
CA PHE A 73 -6.17 -4.00 -13.97
C PHE A 73 -7.57 -4.53 -13.69
N ALA A 74 -8.19 -5.14 -14.70
CA ALA A 74 -9.57 -5.61 -14.64
C ALA A 74 -9.73 -7.07 -14.15
N SER A 75 -8.70 -7.91 -14.26
CA SER A 75 -8.83 -9.36 -14.07
C SER A 75 -7.53 -10.01 -13.57
N ALA A 76 -6.81 -9.33 -12.69
CA ALA A 76 -5.54 -9.85 -12.19
C ALA A 76 -5.69 -11.21 -11.50
N GLY A 77 -6.77 -11.43 -10.75
CA GLY A 77 -7.01 -12.71 -10.08
C GLY A 77 -7.07 -13.88 -11.05
N ASN A 78 -7.83 -13.76 -12.14
CA ASN A 78 -7.94 -14.83 -13.15
C ASN A 78 -6.58 -15.10 -13.82
N LEU A 79 -5.81 -14.04 -14.12
CA LEU A 79 -4.46 -14.17 -14.68
C LEU A 79 -3.50 -14.88 -13.72
N LEU A 80 -3.62 -14.61 -12.41
CA LEU A 80 -2.82 -15.25 -11.38
C LEU A 80 -3.19 -16.72 -11.21
N ASP A 81 -4.48 -17.05 -11.21
CA ASP A 81 -4.95 -18.43 -11.08
C ASP A 81 -4.50 -19.26 -12.28
N GLU A 82 -4.64 -18.73 -13.52
CA GLU A 82 -4.10 -19.36 -14.73
C GLU A 82 -2.56 -19.54 -14.66
N ALA A 83 -1.84 -18.54 -14.17
CA ALA A 83 -0.40 -18.62 -14.05
C ALA A 83 0.06 -19.71 -13.06
N LYS A 84 -0.63 -19.84 -11.92
CA LYS A 84 -0.36 -20.86 -10.89
C LYS A 84 -0.62 -22.27 -11.41
N GLU A 85 -1.70 -22.45 -12.13
CA GLU A 85 -2.05 -23.74 -12.76
C GLU A 85 -1.03 -24.14 -13.82
N LYS A 86 -0.63 -23.20 -14.67
CA LYS A 86 0.27 -23.46 -15.80
C LYS A 86 1.74 -23.55 -15.43
N TYR A 87 2.16 -22.84 -14.40
CA TYR A 87 3.55 -22.73 -13.97
C TYR A 87 3.73 -22.96 -12.46
N PRO A 88 3.28 -24.09 -11.92
CA PRO A 88 3.42 -24.38 -10.50
C PRO A 88 4.92 -24.38 -10.12
N HIS A 89 5.25 -23.78 -9.00
CA HIS A 89 6.62 -23.73 -8.43
C HIS A 89 7.70 -23.12 -9.36
N LYS A 90 7.31 -22.36 -10.39
CA LYS A 90 8.26 -21.69 -11.30
C LYS A 90 8.03 -20.19 -11.28
N PRO A 91 9.09 -19.36 -11.22
CA PRO A 91 8.96 -17.92 -11.45
C PRO A 91 8.45 -17.61 -12.86
N TRP A 92 7.68 -16.53 -12.99
CA TRP A 92 7.12 -16.06 -14.24
C TRP A 92 7.09 -14.53 -14.29
N ARG A 93 6.74 -13.97 -15.45
CA ARG A 93 6.65 -12.52 -15.66
C ARG A 93 5.22 -12.11 -15.96
N VAL A 94 4.91 -10.89 -15.57
CA VAL A 94 3.61 -10.28 -15.87
C VAL A 94 3.79 -8.79 -16.17
N MET A 95 3.00 -8.28 -17.11
CA MET A 95 2.82 -6.85 -17.29
C MET A 95 1.68 -6.39 -16.39
N THR A 96 2.03 -5.53 -15.45
CA THR A 96 1.09 -4.90 -14.52
C THR A 96 0.84 -3.44 -14.92
N ASP A 97 -0.12 -2.79 -14.28
CA ASP A 97 -0.33 -1.33 -14.35
C ASP A 97 0.97 -0.56 -14.03
N LEU A 98 1.73 -1.04 -13.06
CA LEU A 98 3.03 -0.47 -12.66
C LEU A 98 4.21 -0.91 -13.57
N GLY A 99 3.95 -1.64 -14.65
CA GLY A 99 4.95 -2.18 -15.58
C GLY A 99 5.31 -3.64 -15.30
N GLU A 100 6.36 -4.14 -15.99
CA GLU A 100 6.78 -5.55 -15.89
C GLU A 100 7.25 -5.91 -14.48
N ARG A 101 6.80 -7.09 -14.01
CA ARG A 101 7.21 -7.71 -12.74
C ARG A 101 7.67 -9.14 -12.98
N VAL A 102 8.68 -9.56 -12.23
CA VAL A 102 9.05 -10.96 -12.07
C VAL A 102 8.37 -11.46 -10.79
N VAL A 103 7.50 -12.43 -10.92
CA VAL A 103 6.85 -13.07 -9.78
C VAL A 103 7.67 -14.25 -9.35
N LEU A 104 8.13 -14.20 -8.09
CA LEU A 104 8.92 -15.24 -7.45
C LEU A 104 7.99 -16.20 -6.70
N THR A 105 8.45 -17.42 -6.54
CA THR A 105 7.72 -18.47 -5.83
C THR A 105 7.98 -18.40 -4.33
N PRO A 106 7.05 -18.90 -3.48
CA PRO A 106 7.17 -18.85 -2.02
C PRO A 106 8.43 -19.56 -1.47
N GLU A 107 8.98 -20.54 -2.18
CA GLU A 107 10.20 -21.26 -1.79
C GLU A 107 11.42 -20.33 -1.67
N LEU A 108 11.47 -19.26 -2.47
CA LEU A 108 12.55 -18.27 -2.47
C LEU A 108 12.42 -17.20 -1.37
N MET A 109 11.34 -17.23 -0.59
CA MET A 109 11.02 -16.20 0.39
C MET A 109 12.09 -16.01 1.45
N GLU A 110 12.63 -17.11 2.00
CA GLU A 110 13.68 -17.04 3.02
C GLU A 110 14.96 -16.40 2.51
N GLU A 111 15.29 -16.66 1.24
CA GLU A 111 16.47 -16.11 0.60
C GLU A 111 16.36 -14.61 0.38
N ILE A 112 15.19 -14.13 -0.10
CA ILE A 112 15.04 -12.72 -0.50
C ILE A 112 14.59 -11.78 0.62
N ARG A 113 14.00 -12.29 1.72
CA ARG A 113 13.34 -11.45 2.73
C ARG A 113 14.25 -10.40 3.39
N ASN A 114 15.53 -10.73 3.57
CA ASN A 114 16.51 -9.89 4.24
C ASN A 114 17.70 -9.49 3.36
N ASP A 115 17.73 -9.89 2.09
CA ASP A 115 18.82 -9.56 1.18
C ASP A 115 18.94 -8.03 1.03
N PRO A 116 20.11 -7.43 1.34
CA PRO A 116 20.31 -5.98 1.24
C PRO A 116 20.24 -5.46 -0.19
N LYS A 117 20.46 -6.31 -1.20
CA LYS A 117 20.33 -5.94 -2.61
C LYS A 117 18.86 -5.91 -3.10
N LEU A 118 17.91 -6.32 -2.28
CA LEU A 118 16.48 -6.36 -2.63
C LEU A 118 15.72 -5.32 -1.79
N SER A 119 15.57 -4.12 -2.33
CA SER A 119 14.99 -2.98 -1.63
C SER A 119 13.48 -2.86 -1.84
N PHE A 120 12.72 -2.84 -0.74
CA PHE A 120 11.31 -2.46 -0.75
C PHE A 120 11.14 -0.94 -1.00
N LYS A 121 11.93 -0.12 -0.30
CA LYS A 121 11.82 1.34 -0.34
C LYS A 121 12.06 1.90 -1.74
N GLU A 122 13.12 1.47 -2.41
CA GLU A 122 13.44 1.90 -3.78
C GLU A 122 12.41 1.36 -4.80
N GLY A 123 11.84 0.18 -4.54
CA GLY A 123 10.72 -0.35 -5.34
C GLY A 123 9.49 0.54 -5.25
N LEU A 124 9.11 0.91 -4.03
CA LEU A 124 7.94 1.77 -3.78
C LEU A 124 8.17 3.21 -4.31
N ALA A 125 9.36 3.79 -4.07
CA ALA A 125 9.71 5.10 -4.58
C ALA A 125 9.66 5.18 -6.12
N GLU A 126 10.09 4.12 -6.80
CA GLU A 126 10.00 4.04 -8.26
C GLU A 126 8.57 3.87 -8.75
N ASP A 127 7.77 3.02 -8.07
CA ASP A 127 6.37 2.78 -8.44
C ASP A 127 5.51 4.05 -8.32
N PHE A 128 5.84 4.94 -7.39
CA PHE A 128 5.16 6.21 -7.17
C PHE A 128 5.97 7.45 -7.60
N HIS A 129 6.94 7.28 -8.51
CA HIS A 129 7.68 8.38 -9.14
C HIS A 129 8.38 9.34 -8.16
N GLY A 130 8.91 8.84 -7.04
CA GLY A 130 9.51 9.66 -5.99
C GLY A 130 10.64 10.62 -6.42
N SER A 131 11.17 10.49 -7.64
CA SER A 131 12.14 11.42 -8.23
C SER A 131 11.50 12.57 -9.02
N ILE A 132 10.17 12.58 -9.21
CA ILE A 132 9.45 13.59 -9.96
C ILE A 132 8.87 14.65 -8.99
N PRO A 133 9.00 15.94 -9.29
CA PRO A 133 8.46 17.02 -8.45
C PRO A 133 6.95 16.87 -8.17
N GLY A 134 6.58 16.94 -6.88
CA GLY A 134 5.22 16.69 -6.39
C GLY A 134 5.01 15.26 -5.87
N PHE A 135 5.90 14.31 -6.22
CA PHE A 135 5.94 12.96 -5.67
C PHE A 135 7.15 12.73 -4.75
N ASP A 136 7.99 13.72 -4.55
CA ASP A 136 9.25 13.71 -3.79
C ASP A 136 9.05 13.43 -2.28
N ALA A 137 7.90 13.77 -1.71
CA ALA A 137 7.58 13.44 -0.33
C ALA A 137 7.71 11.93 -0.03
N MET A 138 7.29 11.08 -0.96
CA MET A 138 7.46 9.63 -0.88
C MET A 138 8.92 9.25 -0.69
N GLN A 139 9.82 9.80 -1.51
CA GLN A 139 11.23 9.48 -1.45
C GLN A 139 11.88 9.94 -0.14
N PHE A 140 11.53 11.15 0.34
CA PHE A 140 12.02 11.67 1.59
C PHE A 140 11.69 10.72 2.77
N PHE A 141 10.42 10.37 2.94
CA PHE A 141 9.99 9.52 4.05
C PHE A 141 10.51 8.08 3.96
N LEU A 142 10.64 7.53 2.76
CA LEU A 142 11.21 6.19 2.58
C LEU A 142 12.71 6.14 2.88
N ARG A 143 13.47 7.20 2.54
CA ARG A 143 14.92 7.25 2.78
C ARG A 143 15.30 7.68 4.19
N SER A 144 14.56 8.59 4.79
CA SER A 144 14.86 9.12 6.12
C SER A 144 14.56 8.15 7.27
N ASP A 145 13.74 7.12 7.04
CA ASP A 145 13.19 6.21 8.07
C ASP A 145 12.35 6.91 9.16
N ILE A 146 12.10 8.20 9.05
CA ILE A 146 11.47 9.02 10.09
C ILE A 146 10.05 8.51 10.42
N LEU A 147 9.27 8.11 9.42
CA LEU A 147 7.95 7.51 9.63
C LEU A 147 8.03 6.18 10.38
N ILE A 148 9.03 5.36 10.06
CA ILE A 148 9.26 4.08 10.74
C ILE A 148 9.56 4.31 12.21
N ASP A 149 10.39 5.30 12.53
CA ASP A 149 10.78 5.62 13.90
C ASP A 149 9.63 6.25 14.68
N ILE A 150 8.85 7.14 14.08
CA ILE A 150 7.59 7.65 14.67
C ILE A 150 6.68 6.50 15.08
N VAL A 151 6.42 5.57 14.16
CA VAL A 151 5.53 4.42 14.43
C VAL A 151 6.12 3.49 15.50
N ARG A 152 7.41 3.21 15.46
CA ARG A 152 8.08 2.36 16.47
C ARG A 152 8.06 2.95 17.86
N LYS A 153 8.29 4.24 17.99
CA LYS A 153 8.35 4.92 19.29
C LYS A 153 6.97 5.09 19.92
N ASN A 154 5.97 5.43 19.12
CA ASN A 154 4.68 5.89 19.63
C ASN A 154 3.54 4.88 19.47
N LEU A 155 3.61 3.95 18.49
CA LEU A 155 2.50 3.09 18.09
C LEU A 155 2.79 1.58 18.18
N LEU A 156 4.01 1.18 18.58
CA LEU A 156 4.34 -0.24 18.72
C LEU A 156 3.56 -0.90 19.87
N ARG A 157 3.34 -0.13 20.95
CA ARG A 157 2.55 -0.55 22.10
C ARG A 157 1.39 0.42 22.25
N PRO A 158 0.13 -0.02 22.07
CA PRO A 158 -1.01 0.85 22.26
C PRO A 158 -1.05 1.32 23.72
N ASN A 159 -1.00 2.63 23.92
CA ASN A 159 -1.16 3.24 25.23
C ASN A 159 -2.63 3.60 25.47
N PRO A 160 -3.06 3.79 26.74
CA PRO A 160 -4.45 4.11 27.07
C PRO A 160 -4.96 5.37 26.39
N SER A 161 -4.14 6.42 26.22
CA SER A 161 -4.52 7.66 25.53
C SER A 161 -4.87 7.42 24.05
N ILE A 162 -4.08 6.61 23.34
CA ILE A 162 -4.36 6.26 21.95
C ILE A 162 -5.64 5.45 21.85
N ILE A 163 -5.83 4.45 22.72
CA ILE A 163 -7.03 3.61 22.75
C ILE A 163 -8.26 4.46 22.99
N LYS A 164 -8.23 5.37 23.99
CA LYS A 164 -9.33 6.27 24.29
C LYS A 164 -9.69 7.14 23.09
N ARG A 165 -8.71 7.80 22.47
CA ARG A 165 -8.92 8.65 21.29
C ARG A 165 -9.51 7.88 20.11
N LEU A 166 -9.08 6.64 19.88
CA LEU A 166 -9.67 5.77 18.86
C LEU A 166 -11.11 5.40 19.19
N SER A 167 -11.42 5.12 20.47
CA SER A 167 -12.77 4.80 20.94
C SER A 167 -13.71 5.99 20.80
N ASP A 168 -13.29 7.17 21.27
CA ASP A 168 -14.07 8.41 21.18
C ASP A 168 -14.39 8.78 19.71
N GLU A 169 -13.43 8.58 18.82
CA GLU A 169 -13.62 8.86 17.40
C GLU A 169 -14.47 7.78 16.71
N THR A 170 -14.39 6.53 17.15
CA THR A 170 -15.26 5.45 16.65
C THR A 170 -16.72 5.75 16.97
N ASP A 171 -17.02 6.10 18.22
CA ASP A 171 -18.39 6.47 18.62
C ASP A 171 -18.90 7.68 17.83
N PHE A 172 -18.07 8.70 17.65
CA PHE A 172 -18.40 9.87 16.83
C PHE A 172 -18.77 9.50 15.39
N VAL A 173 -17.96 8.66 14.73
CA VAL A 173 -18.20 8.26 13.33
C VAL A 173 -19.46 7.40 13.22
N LEU A 174 -19.62 6.41 14.10
CA LEU A 174 -20.79 5.54 14.07
C LEU A 174 -22.09 6.33 14.37
N SER A 175 -22.05 7.25 15.34
CA SER A 175 -23.18 8.12 15.63
C SER A 175 -23.54 9.05 14.46
N ARG A 176 -22.55 9.51 13.69
CA ARG A 176 -22.77 10.36 12.50
C ARG A 176 -23.40 9.59 11.35
N HIS A 177 -23.01 8.33 11.12
CA HIS A 177 -23.52 7.51 10.01
C HIS A 177 -24.86 6.85 10.33
N ILE A 178 -25.06 6.40 11.56
CA ILE A 178 -26.21 5.58 11.96
C ILE A 178 -27.23 6.41 12.74
N GLY A 179 -26.76 7.47 13.43
CA GLY A 179 -27.58 8.27 14.33
C GLY A 179 -27.89 7.54 15.66
N GLN A 180 -28.93 8.01 16.33
CA GLN A 180 -29.43 7.40 17.56
C GLN A 180 -30.68 6.51 17.31
N THR A 181 -31.03 6.30 16.04
CA THR A 181 -32.20 5.50 15.66
C THR A 181 -31.95 4.01 15.91
N GLN A 182 -33.02 3.32 16.26
CA GLN A 182 -33.07 1.86 16.34
C GLN A 182 -33.56 1.23 15.04
N ASP A 183 -33.93 2.05 14.05
CA ASP A 183 -34.34 1.59 12.75
C ASP A 183 -33.13 1.13 11.93
N TRP A 184 -33.36 0.19 11.02
CA TRP A 184 -32.35 -0.25 10.09
C TRP A 184 -31.98 0.86 9.11
N THR A 185 -30.71 1.26 9.13
CA THR A 185 -30.12 2.21 8.18
C THR A 185 -29.30 1.46 7.15
N GLU A 186 -29.55 1.73 5.88
CA GLU A 186 -28.75 1.18 4.80
C GLU A 186 -27.50 2.04 4.60
N LEU A 187 -26.33 1.42 4.69
CA LEU A 187 -25.04 2.08 4.53
C LEU A 187 -24.18 1.37 3.51
N ASN A 188 -23.45 2.15 2.71
CA ASN A 188 -22.40 1.62 1.88
C ASN A 188 -21.19 1.24 2.75
N LEU A 189 -20.82 -0.06 2.74
CA LEU A 189 -19.78 -0.58 3.61
C LEU A 189 -18.39 -0.04 3.25
N SER A 190 -18.15 0.21 1.96
CA SER A 190 -16.87 0.78 1.52
C SER A 190 -16.68 2.20 2.04
N GLN A 191 -17.75 3.00 2.03
CA GLN A 191 -17.73 4.37 2.51
C GLN A 191 -17.63 4.43 4.05
N LEU A 192 -18.41 3.61 4.76
CA LEU A 192 -18.33 3.50 6.23
C LEU A 192 -16.92 3.09 6.69
N GLY A 193 -16.35 2.05 6.08
CA GLY A 193 -15.01 1.58 6.42
C GLY A 193 -13.92 2.61 6.13
N ALA A 194 -14.01 3.32 5.00
CA ALA A 194 -13.07 4.38 4.66
C ALA A 194 -13.15 5.57 5.61
N ASP A 195 -14.36 5.98 6.01
CA ASP A 195 -14.56 7.09 6.97
C ASP A 195 -14.10 6.69 8.37
N LEU A 196 -14.45 5.49 8.85
CA LEU A 196 -13.94 4.96 10.12
C LEU A 196 -12.41 4.99 10.16
N VAL A 197 -11.75 4.25 9.27
CA VAL A 197 -10.28 4.14 9.31
C VAL A 197 -9.59 5.48 9.04
N GLY A 198 -10.14 6.28 8.12
CA GLY A 198 -9.61 7.60 7.80
C GLY A 198 -9.65 8.56 8.98
N ARG A 199 -10.80 8.66 9.67
CA ARG A 199 -10.96 9.56 10.83
C ARG A 199 -10.20 9.06 12.05
N LEU A 200 -10.24 7.74 12.34
CA LEU A 200 -9.46 7.17 13.43
C LEU A 200 -7.96 7.39 13.25
N SER A 201 -7.46 7.22 12.03
CA SER A 201 -6.07 7.53 11.71
C SER A 201 -5.77 9.03 11.84
N ALA A 202 -6.64 9.89 11.30
CA ALA A 202 -6.49 11.34 11.41
C ALA A 202 -6.47 11.80 12.88
N ARG A 203 -7.30 11.23 13.75
CA ARG A 203 -7.34 11.53 15.19
C ARG A 203 -5.97 11.35 15.86
N ILE A 204 -5.24 10.32 15.44
CA ILE A 204 -3.93 10.00 16.03
C ILE A 204 -2.80 10.81 15.37
N PHE A 205 -2.84 10.99 14.05
CA PHE A 205 -1.72 11.58 13.33
C PHE A 205 -1.85 13.09 13.09
N VAL A 206 -3.08 13.60 12.99
CA VAL A 206 -3.35 15.01 12.71
C VAL A 206 -3.77 15.77 13.96
N GLY A 207 -4.30 15.04 14.95
CA GLY A 207 -4.73 15.59 16.23
C GLY A 207 -6.18 16.02 16.25
N ASP A 208 -6.61 16.46 17.43
CA ASP A 208 -8.02 16.63 17.82
C ASP A 208 -8.72 17.76 17.04
N GLU A 209 -7.99 18.80 16.71
CA GLU A 209 -8.57 19.99 16.07
C GLU A 209 -8.91 19.74 14.60
N LEU A 210 -7.96 19.19 13.83
CA LEU A 210 -8.12 19.04 12.39
C LEU A 210 -8.93 17.80 12.00
N CYS A 211 -8.84 16.71 12.77
CA CYS A 211 -9.50 15.44 12.42
C CYS A 211 -11.04 15.55 12.32
N ARG A 212 -11.67 16.57 12.93
CA ARG A 212 -13.11 16.82 12.91
C ARG A 212 -13.54 17.99 12.01
N LYS A 213 -12.61 18.71 11.38
CA LYS A 213 -12.94 19.75 10.41
C LYS A 213 -13.28 19.12 9.07
N ASP A 214 -14.54 19.22 8.65
CA ASP A 214 -15.00 18.61 7.38
C ASP A 214 -14.25 19.19 6.17
N GLU A 215 -13.95 20.49 6.16
CA GLU A 215 -13.14 21.12 5.12
C GLU A 215 -11.74 20.47 4.99
N TRP A 216 -11.06 20.27 6.11
CA TRP A 216 -9.77 19.56 6.14
C TRP A 216 -9.87 18.16 5.57
N LEU A 217 -10.91 17.40 5.96
CA LEU A 217 -11.09 16.02 5.51
C LEU A 217 -11.37 15.94 4.01
N GLN A 218 -12.20 16.84 3.48
CA GLN A 218 -12.50 16.92 2.04
C GLN A 218 -11.25 17.27 1.23
N GLU A 219 -10.52 18.28 1.64
CA GLU A 219 -9.27 18.70 0.97
C GLU A 219 -8.19 17.59 1.07
N SER A 220 -8.12 16.91 2.20
CA SER A 220 -7.19 15.79 2.39
C SER A 220 -7.54 14.61 1.48
N GLN A 221 -8.81 14.23 1.38
CA GLN A 221 -9.28 13.18 0.46
C GLN A 221 -9.03 13.56 -1.00
N HIS A 222 -9.34 14.81 -1.37
CA HIS A 222 -9.07 15.32 -2.71
C HIS A 222 -7.58 15.27 -3.05
N PHE A 223 -6.71 15.69 -2.12
CA PHE A 223 -5.26 15.62 -2.29
C PHE A 223 -4.77 14.20 -2.49
N HIS A 224 -5.19 13.26 -1.64
CA HIS A 224 -4.78 11.86 -1.77
C HIS A 224 -5.24 11.22 -3.08
N HIS A 225 -6.49 11.47 -3.47
CA HIS A 225 -7.04 10.99 -4.74
C HIS A 225 -6.27 11.56 -5.94
N SER A 226 -6.07 12.88 -5.98
CA SER A 226 -5.38 13.55 -7.08
C SER A 226 -3.92 13.12 -7.18
N TRP A 227 -3.26 12.91 -6.04
CA TRP A 227 -1.89 12.41 -5.99
C TRP A 227 -1.79 10.99 -6.55
N PHE A 228 -2.68 10.11 -6.11
CA PHE A 228 -2.73 8.73 -6.60
C PHE A 228 -3.03 8.67 -8.10
N MET A 229 -4.02 9.42 -8.57
CA MET A 229 -4.36 9.47 -9.99
C MET A 229 -3.22 10.02 -10.84
N GLY A 230 -2.53 11.08 -10.38
CA GLY A 230 -1.34 11.60 -11.05
C GLY A 230 -0.23 10.55 -11.14
N ALA A 231 0.03 9.81 -10.05
CA ALA A 231 1.02 8.75 -10.04
C ALA A 231 0.66 7.61 -11.02
N MET A 232 -0.60 7.15 -10.99
CA MET A 232 -1.03 6.05 -11.87
C MET A 232 -1.00 6.44 -13.34
N LYS A 233 -1.48 7.62 -13.69
CA LYS A 233 -1.50 8.10 -15.08
C LYS A 233 -0.12 8.35 -15.66
N LEU A 234 0.87 8.69 -14.85
CA LEU A 234 2.26 8.79 -15.30
C LEU A 234 2.82 7.45 -15.80
N HIS A 235 2.28 6.32 -15.36
CA HIS A 235 2.70 5.02 -15.88
C HIS A 235 2.32 4.80 -17.35
N ASP A 236 1.37 5.54 -17.90
CA ASP A 236 1.00 5.47 -19.32
C ASP A 236 2.14 6.00 -20.23
N TRP A 237 3.05 6.79 -19.69
CA TRP A 237 4.19 7.35 -20.40
C TRP A 237 5.45 6.47 -20.28
N PRO A 238 6.28 6.38 -21.33
CA PRO A 238 7.60 5.78 -21.24
C PRO A 238 8.44 6.43 -20.13
N ARG A 239 9.20 5.63 -19.38
CA ARG A 239 9.96 6.11 -18.21
C ARG A 239 10.78 7.39 -18.45
N PRO A 240 11.60 7.50 -19.55
CA PRO A 240 12.39 8.70 -19.78
C PRO A 240 11.54 9.96 -19.99
N LEU A 241 10.31 9.80 -20.50
CA LEU A 241 9.42 10.92 -20.82
C LEU A 241 8.56 11.36 -19.62
N ARG A 242 8.47 10.58 -18.55
CA ARG A 242 7.62 10.91 -17.38
C ARG A 242 8.01 12.23 -16.74
N TYR A 243 9.31 12.53 -16.68
CA TYR A 243 9.81 13.79 -16.13
C TYR A 243 9.35 15.02 -16.95
N LEU A 244 9.13 14.87 -18.24
CA LEU A 244 8.56 15.92 -19.08
C LEU A 244 7.02 15.90 -19.04
N ALA A 245 6.42 14.72 -19.15
CA ALA A 245 4.97 14.53 -19.21
C ALA A 245 4.25 15.13 -17.99
N HIS A 246 4.82 15.02 -16.78
CA HIS A 246 4.17 15.51 -15.55
C HIS A 246 3.88 17.02 -15.54
N TRP A 247 4.53 17.82 -16.40
CA TRP A 247 4.24 19.25 -16.55
C TRP A 247 2.97 19.53 -17.35
N PHE A 248 2.62 18.64 -18.26
CA PHE A 248 1.52 18.85 -19.22
C PHE A 248 0.27 18.03 -18.87
N MET A 249 0.40 16.97 -18.09
CA MET A 249 -0.72 16.11 -17.72
C MET A 249 -1.73 16.81 -16.81
N PRO A 250 -3.05 16.75 -17.15
CA PRO A 250 -4.10 17.34 -16.30
C PRO A 250 -4.08 16.80 -14.88
N GLU A 251 -3.92 15.49 -14.71
CA GLU A 251 -3.90 14.82 -13.41
C GLU A 251 -2.74 15.30 -12.54
N CYS A 252 -1.56 15.50 -13.13
CA CYS A 252 -0.41 16.03 -12.39
C CYS A 252 -0.56 17.52 -12.05
N ARG A 253 -1.27 18.30 -12.88
CA ARG A 253 -1.59 19.70 -12.57
C ARG A 253 -2.59 19.77 -11.42
N GLU A 254 -3.63 18.95 -11.43
CA GLU A 254 -4.61 18.87 -10.36
C GLU A 254 -3.95 18.44 -9.04
N MET A 255 -3.10 17.42 -9.07
CA MET A 255 -2.29 17.00 -7.92
C MET A 255 -1.47 18.16 -7.34
N LYS A 256 -0.80 18.96 -8.18
CA LYS A 256 -0.01 20.11 -7.72
C LYS A 256 -0.87 21.20 -7.07
N LYS A 257 -2.09 21.44 -7.57
CA LYS A 257 -3.05 22.36 -6.96
C LYS A 257 -3.51 21.87 -5.59
N ALA A 258 -3.92 20.60 -5.51
CA ALA A 258 -4.33 19.98 -4.26
C ALA A 258 -3.17 19.95 -3.23
N LEU A 259 -1.95 19.65 -3.66
CA LEU A 259 -0.75 19.74 -2.81
C LEU A 259 -0.52 21.15 -2.27
N ALA A 260 -0.69 22.19 -3.10
CA ALA A 260 -0.53 23.58 -2.67
C ALA A 260 -1.62 24.00 -1.67
N ALA A 261 -2.88 23.57 -1.89
CA ALA A 261 -3.98 23.83 -0.96
C ALA A 261 -3.71 23.16 0.40
N GLN A 262 -3.30 21.91 0.40
CA GLN A 262 -2.96 21.15 1.61
C GLN A 262 -1.80 21.78 2.38
N ARG A 263 -0.74 22.23 1.69
CA ARG A 263 0.40 22.93 2.31
C ARG A 263 -0.02 24.23 2.98
N ARG A 264 -0.95 24.97 2.38
CA ARG A 264 -1.45 26.23 2.97
C ARG A 264 -2.19 25.96 4.28
N ILE A 265 -3.13 25.00 4.29
CA ILE A 265 -3.86 24.64 5.51
C ILE A 265 -2.90 24.19 6.62
N LEU A 266 -1.91 23.38 6.28
CA LEU A 266 -0.93 22.92 7.27
C LEU A 266 0.08 23.98 7.67
N ALA A 267 0.37 24.99 6.82
CA ALA A 267 1.21 26.12 7.19
C ALA A 267 0.57 26.92 8.33
N ASP A 268 -0.72 27.24 8.18
CA ASP A 268 -1.47 27.96 9.21
C ASP A 268 -1.53 27.16 10.52
N TYR A 269 -1.74 25.85 10.42
CA TYR A 269 -1.80 24.98 11.59
C TYR A 269 -0.46 24.83 12.31
N VAL A 270 0.64 24.66 11.56
CA VAL A 270 2.00 24.59 12.12
C VAL A 270 2.39 25.93 12.76
N ALA A 271 2.07 27.06 12.11
CA ALA A 271 2.31 28.40 12.65
C ALA A 271 1.53 28.59 13.97
N LYS A 272 0.23 28.29 14.00
CA LYS A 272 -0.59 28.38 15.21
C LYS A 272 0.03 27.62 16.39
N ARG A 273 0.44 26.35 16.19
CA ARG A 273 1.08 25.53 17.24
C ARG A 273 2.40 26.12 17.72
N ARG A 274 3.18 26.71 16.81
CA ARG A 274 4.45 27.38 17.18
C ARG A 274 4.18 28.60 18.04
N ASP A 275 3.18 29.43 17.66
CA ASP A 275 2.80 30.62 18.41
C ASP A 275 2.26 30.27 19.80
N GLU A 276 1.44 29.23 19.92
CA GLU A 276 0.93 28.73 21.20
C GLU A 276 2.06 28.24 22.12
N LYS A 277 3.03 27.49 21.58
CA LYS A 277 4.22 27.07 22.34
C LYS A 277 5.04 28.29 22.80
N GLN A 278 5.25 29.26 21.92
CA GLN A 278 6.02 30.47 22.24
C GLN A 278 5.31 31.33 23.30
N ALA A 279 4.00 31.45 23.21
CA ALA A 279 3.19 32.18 24.18
C ALA A 279 3.26 31.50 25.57
N ALA A 280 3.15 30.17 25.65
CA ALA A 280 3.28 29.41 26.90
C ALA A 280 4.67 29.60 27.55
N ILE A 281 5.75 29.52 26.75
CA ILE A 281 7.12 29.77 27.21
C ILE A 281 7.25 31.19 27.79
N SER A 282 6.74 32.21 27.06
CA SER A 282 6.82 33.61 27.47
C SER A 282 5.99 33.89 28.73
N ALA A 283 4.92 33.15 28.96
CA ALA A 283 4.05 33.25 30.13
C ALA A 283 4.57 32.43 31.34
N GLY A 284 5.65 31.66 31.19
CA GLY A 284 6.15 30.75 32.22
C GLY A 284 5.18 29.61 32.54
N GLN A 285 4.29 29.27 31.59
CA GLN A 285 3.29 28.21 31.70
C GLN A 285 3.87 26.87 31.25
N GLU A 286 3.29 25.76 31.72
CA GLU A 286 3.62 24.44 31.21
C GLU A 286 3.29 24.36 29.71
N LEU A 287 4.24 23.83 28.91
CA LEU A 287 4.06 23.67 27.49
C LEU A 287 2.87 22.74 27.20
N LEU A 288 1.98 23.18 26.32
CA LEU A 288 0.96 22.32 25.76
C LEU A 288 1.62 21.10 25.08
N LYS A 289 1.42 19.93 25.67
CA LYS A 289 1.93 18.67 25.12
C LYS A 289 0.95 18.13 24.09
N TYR A 290 1.25 18.39 22.83
CA TYR A 290 0.56 17.67 21.75
C TYR A 290 1.11 16.24 21.69
N ASP A 291 0.20 15.24 21.62
CA ASP A 291 0.54 13.82 21.47
C ASP A 291 -0.10 13.28 20.19
N ASP A 292 0.44 13.70 19.05
CA ASP A 292 -0.02 13.31 17.72
C ASP A 292 1.14 13.20 16.72
N GLY A 293 0.84 12.73 15.51
CA GLY A 293 1.85 12.49 14.47
C GLY A 293 2.64 13.74 14.08
N PHE A 294 2.05 14.93 14.16
CA PHE A 294 2.77 16.18 13.87
C PHE A 294 3.76 16.54 15.00
N ALA A 295 3.36 16.36 16.24
CA ALA A 295 4.27 16.58 17.37
C ALA A 295 5.42 15.56 17.36
N TRP A 296 5.12 14.30 17.06
CA TRP A 296 6.14 13.27 16.91
C TRP A 296 7.08 13.55 15.73
N LEU A 297 6.55 14.09 14.62
CA LEU A 297 7.36 14.49 13.46
C LEU A 297 8.28 15.66 13.81
N GLU A 298 7.75 16.69 14.49
CA GLU A 298 8.53 17.84 14.95
C GLU A 298 9.72 17.38 15.82
N GLN A 299 9.45 16.51 16.79
CA GLN A 299 10.49 15.93 17.66
C GLN A 299 11.53 15.12 16.87
N GLU A 300 11.10 14.29 15.92
CA GLU A 300 12.02 13.48 15.10
C GLU A 300 12.85 14.34 14.13
N THR A 301 12.29 15.41 13.60
CA THR A 301 13.04 16.34 12.75
C THR A 301 14.08 17.13 13.56
N GLU A 302 13.73 17.57 14.77
CA GLU A 302 14.63 18.25 15.69
C GLU A 302 15.84 17.37 16.05
N VAL A 303 15.59 16.12 16.48
CA VAL A 303 16.67 15.15 16.83
C VAL A 303 17.62 14.92 15.65
N ARG A 304 17.14 15.04 14.42
CA ARG A 304 17.94 14.81 13.19
C ARG A 304 18.54 16.09 12.60
N GLY A 305 18.28 17.25 13.19
CA GLY A 305 18.70 18.54 12.64
C GLY A 305 18.03 18.87 11.30
N LEU A 306 16.82 18.35 11.07
CA LEU A 306 16.04 18.60 9.86
C LEU A 306 15.03 19.73 10.09
N PRO A 307 14.68 20.49 9.05
CA PRO A 307 13.62 21.49 9.19
C PRO A 307 12.27 20.84 9.46
N TYR A 308 11.43 21.52 10.25
CA TYR A 308 10.02 21.20 10.40
C TYR A 308 9.17 22.34 9.86
N ASP A 309 8.45 22.07 8.77
CA ASP A 309 7.59 23.03 8.10
C ASP A 309 6.35 22.35 7.49
N ALA A 310 5.48 23.16 6.87
CA ALA A 310 4.27 22.66 6.21
C ALA A 310 4.56 21.65 5.09
N THR A 311 5.72 21.71 4.44
CA THR A 311 6.09 20.77 3.37
C THR A 311 6.31 19.39 3.93
N ILE A 312 7.08 19.29 5.02
CA ILE A 312 7.35 18.02 5.71
C ILE A 312 6.06 17.48 6.35
N ALA A 313 5.25 18.35 6.98
CA ALA A 313 3.96 17.97 7.57
C ALA A 313 2.99 17.42 6.50
N THR A 314 2.89 18.08 5.33
CA THR A 314 2.09 17.57 4.20
C THR A 314 2.60 16.22 3.69
N GLY A 315 3.92 16.05 3.64
CA GLY A 315 4.53 14.77 3.27
C GLY A 315 4.19 13.64 4.24
N LEU A 316 4.21 13.91 5.55
CA LEU A 316 3.77 12.94 6.56
C LEU A 316 2.31 12.53 6.34
N GLN A 317 1.42 13.50 6.16
CA GLN A 317 0.00 13.27 5.92
C GLN A 317 -0.23 12.37 4.70
N LEU A 318 0.46 12.65 3.59
CA LEU A 318 0.41 11.82 2.40
C LEU A 318 0.86 10.39 2.67
N MET A 319 2.01 10.23 3.34
CA MET A 319 2.56 8.90 3.62
C MET A 319 1.65 8.08 4.53
N ILE A 320 1.07 8.70 5.55
CA ILE A 320 0.12 8.02 6.45
C ILE A 320 -1.10 7.52 5.67
N ALA A 321 -1.70 8.37 4.84
CA ALA A 321 -2.86 7.98 4.03
C ALA A 321 -2.54 6.81 3.09
N LEU A 322 -1.38 6.85 2.44
CA LEU A 322 -0.96 5.78 1.52
C LEU A 322 -0.70 4.45 2.22
N VAL A 323 -0.08 4.46 3.42
CA VAL A 323 0.36 3.23 4.06
C VAL A 323 -0.63 2.68 5.09
N SER A 324 -1.51 3.52 5.67
CA SER A 324 -2.42 3.10 6.74
C SER A 324 -3.86 2.93 6.29
N ALA A 325 -4.38 3.80 5.45
CA ALA A 325 -5.81 3.85 5.17
C ALA A 325 -6.29 2.65 4.34
N HIS A 326 -5.63 2.37 3.22
CA HIS A 326 -6.14 1.40 2.25
C HIS A 326 -6.21 -0.04 2.80
N ALA A 327 -5.09 -0.59 3.26
CA ALA A 327 -5.04 -1.98 3.71
C ALA A 327 -5.83 -2.22 5.00
N THR A 328 -5.90 -1.22 5.90
CA THR A 328 -6.66 -1.32 7.15
C THR A 328 -8.17 -1.25 6.87
N THR A 329 -8.61 -0.36 5.96
CA THR A 329 -10.00 -0.29 5.50
C THR A 329 -10.43 -1.60 4.85
N ASP A 330 -9.62 -2.13 3.95
CA ASP A 330 -9.87 -3.40 3.28
C ASP A 330 -10.03 -4.55 4.27
N LEU A 331 -9.15 -4.66 5.28
CA LEU A 331 -9.26 -5.70 6.30
C LEU A 331 -10.48 -5.51 7.21
N LEU A 332 -10.86 -4.28 7.55
CA LEU A 332 -12.09 -4.00 8.28
C LEU A 332 -13.32 -4.48 7.51
N GLN A 333 -13.43 -4.13 6.24
CA GLN A 333 -14.54 -4.50 5.37
C GLN A 333 -14.64 -6.01 5.18
N LYS A 334 -13.51 -6.68 4.92
CA LYS A 334 -13.44 -8.14 4.80
C LYS A 334 -13.83 -8.84 6.10
N GLY A 335 -13.32 -8.34 7.24
CA GLY A 335 -13.71 -8.85 8.55
C GLY A 335 -15.19 -8.69 8.85
N MET A 336 -15.78 -7.51 8.57
CA MET A 336 -17.23 -7.29 8.73
C MET A 336 -18.05 -8.22 7.84
N MET A 337 -17.65 -8.41 6.58
CA MET A 337 -18.35 -9.31 5.65
C MET A 337 -18.28 -10.76 6.11
N ASP A 338 -17.12 -11.22 6.58
CA ASP A 338 -16.97 -12.57 7.11
C ASP A 338 -17.85 -12.79 8.36
N LEU A 339 -17.88 -11.81 9.25
CA LEU A 339 -18.75 -11.84 10.43
C LEU A 339 -20.24 -11.89 10.05
N ILE A 340 -20.67 -11.12 9.05
CA ILE A 340 -22.05 -11.15 8.54
C ILE A 340 -22.42 -12.54 8.02
N GLN A 341 -21.50 -13.17 7.27
CA GLN A 341 -21.74 -14.47 6.63
C GLN A 341 -21.69 -15.65 7.62
N HIS A 342 -21.13 -15.45 8.83
CA HIS A 342 -20.95 -16.49 9.82
C HIS A 342 -21.53 -16.12 11.20
N PRO A 343 -22.88 -15.99 11.32
CA PRO A 343 -23.51 -15.45 12.53
C PRO A 343 -23.20 -16.24 13.81
N GLY A 344 -23.03 -17.56 13.72
CA GLY A 344 -22.64 -18.38 14.87
C GLY A 344 -21.22 -18.11 15.38
N ALA A 345 -20.28 -17.80 14.48
CA ALA A 345 -18.93 -17.38 14.88
C ALA A 345 -18.94 -15.94 15.42
N THR A 346 -19.74 -15.09 14.82
CA THR A 346 -19.90 -13.67 15.24
C THR A 346 -20.41 -13.58 16.66
N GLU A 347 -21.39 -14.40 17.05
CA GLU A 347 -21.90 -14.41 18.41
C GLU A 347 -20.81 -14.84 19.42
N GLN A 348 -20.03 -15.88 19.12
CA GLN A 348 -18.91 -16.30 19.98
C GLN A 348 -17.84 -15.21 20.11
N ILE A 349 -17.53 -14.51 19.02
CA ILE A 349 -16.59 -13.37 19.03
C ILE A 349 -17.18 -12.22 19.87
N ARG A 350 -18.47 -11.94 19.73
CA ARG A 350 -19.15 -10.93 20.51
C ARG A 350 -19.09 -11.22 22.02
N GLU A 351 -19.38 -12.45 22.43
CA GLU A 351 -19.27 -12.90 23.82
C GLU A 351 -17.86 -12.73 24.38
N GLU A 352 -16.81 -13.11 23.59
CA GLU A 352 -15.41 -12.87 23.97
C GLU A 352 -15.14 -11.37 24.18
N VAL A 353 -15.50 -10.54 23.21
CA VAL A 353 -15.28 -9.08 23.25
C VAL A 353 -15.97 -8.46 24.47
N LEU A 354 -17.24 -8.78 24.70
CA LEU A 354 -18.00 -8.27 25.84
C LEU A 354 -17.42 -8.73 27.18
N GLY A 355 -17.00 -10.00 27.26
CA GLY A 355 -16.35 -10.55 28.46
C GLY A 355 -15.06 -9.79 28.78
N GLN A 356 -14.19 -9.55 27.78
CA GLN A 356 -12.94 -8.82 27.98
C GLN A 356 -13.17 -7.34 28.33
N LEU A 357 -14.14 -6.68 27.67
CA LEU A 357 -14.43 -5.27 27.95
C LEU A 357 -15.04 -5.07 29.36
N ARG A 358 -15.86 -6.01 29.83
CA ARG A 358 -16.46 -5.94 31.19
C ARG A 358 -15.45 -6.23 32.29
N SER A 359 -14.45 -7.09 32.04
CA SER A 359 -13.46 -7.47 33.06
C SER A 359 -12.26 -6.52 33.14
N GLU A 360 -11.76 -6.03 32.00
CA GLU A 360 -10.49 -5.31 31.90
C GLU A 360 -10.64 -3.89 31.31
N GLY A 361 -11.87 -3.49 30.99
CA GLY A 361 -12.11 -2.25 30.24
C GLY A 361 -11.52 -2.30 28.84
N MET A 362 -11.39 -1.13 28.22
CA MET A 362 -10.80 -1.00 26.89
C MET A 362 -9.28 -0.75 27.01
N THR A 363 -8.53 -1.80 27.18
CA THR A 363 -7.09 -1.78 27.45
C THR A 363 -6.28 -2.59 26.43
N ALA A 364 -4.95 -2.42 26.45
CA ALA A 364 -4.06 -3.26 25.64
C ALA A 364 -4.16 -4.75 26.04
N THR A 365 -4.42 -5.04 27.33
CA THR A 365 -4.60 -6.40 27.86
C THR A 365 -5.87 -7.03 27.33
N SER A 366 -7.01 -6.33 27.38
CA SER A 366 -8.28 -6.84 26.84
C SER A 366 -8.14 -7.14 25.34
N PHE A 367 -7.52 -6.25 24.55
CA PHE A 367 -7.27 -6.52 23.12
C PHE A 367 -6.34 -7.68 22.85
N TYR A 368 -5.32 -7.88 23.70
CA TYR A 368 -4.43 -9.05 23.59
C TYR A 368 -5.19 -10.35 23.87
N ASN A 369 -6.15 -10.33 24.80
CA ASN A 369 -6.94 -11.48 25.20
C ASN A 369 -8.13 -11.79 24.27
N MET A 370 -8.49 -10.89 23.35
CA MET A 370 -9.50 -11.15 22.30
C MET A 370 -8.91 -12.10 21.23
N HIS A 371 -8.74 -13.36 21.60
CA HIS A 371 -8.05 -14.34 20.76
C HIS A 371 -8.86 -14.78 19.55
N LEU A 372 -10.19 -14.86 19.70
CA LEU A 372 -11.08 -15.27 18.62
C LEU A 372 -11.29 -14.16 17.61
N LEU A 373 -11.47 -12.91 18.06
CA LEU A 373 -11.51 -11.74 17.17
C LEU A 373 -10.19 -11.57 16.40
N ASP A 374 -9.05 -11.73 17.08
CA ASP A 374 -7.72 -11.69 16.48
C ASP A 374 -7.55 -12.76 15.40
N SER A 375 -8.00 -13.98 15.69
CA SER A 375 -7.99 -15.12 14.78
C SER A 375 -8.89 -14.90 13.56
N ALA A 376 -10.09 -14.37 13.76
CA ALA A 376 -11.04 -14.06 12.70
C ALA A 376 -10.47 -13.04 11.70
N LEU A 377 -9.88 -11.95 12.19
CA LEU A 377 -9.23 -10.94 11.34
C LEU A 377 -8.02 -11.51 10.58
N LYS A 378 -7.21 -12.33 11.26
CA LYS A 378 -6.07 -12.99 10.62
C LYS A 378 -6.52 -13.96 9.52
N GLU A 379 -7.61 -14.67 9.75
CA GLU A 379 -8.21 -15.59 8.76
C GLU A 379 -8.80 -14.82 7.57
N SER A 380 -9.48 -13.69 7.80
CA SER A 380 -9.95 -12.82 6.72
C SER A 380 -8.79 -12.33 5.84
N GLN A 381 -7.67 -11.94 6.47
CA GLN A 381 -6.45 -11.55 5.75
C GLN A 381 -5.79 -12.71 4.99
N ARG A 382 -5.89 -13.95 5.51
CA ARG A 382 -5.36 -15.16 4.86
C ARG A 382 -6.17 -15.53 3.62
N VAL A 383 -7.48 -15.64 3.78
CA VAL A 383 -8.38 -16.06 2.68
C VAL A 383 -8.43 -15.01 1.57
N ARG A 384 -8.36 -13.74 1.96
CA ARG A 384 -8.43 -12.60 1.03
C ARG A 384 -7.38 -11.54 1.40
N PRO A 385 -6.10 -11.76 1.08
CA PRO A 385 -5.07 -10.75 1.33
C PRO A 385 -5.40 -9.44 0.59
N SER A 386 -4.95 -8.32 1.12
CA SER A 386 -5.20 -7.00 0.51
C SER A 386 -4.54 -6.87 -0.86
N GLU A 387 -3.37 -7.48 -1.01
CA GLU A 387 -2.69 -7.60 -2.30
C GLU A 387 -2.51 -9.09 -2.65
N MET A 388 -2.76 -9.46 -3.91
CA MET A 388 -2.64 -10.83 -4.40
C MET A 388 -1.18 -11.26 -4.58
N LEU A 389 -0.29 -10.31 -4.87
CA LEU A 389 1.16 -10.48 -4.91
C LEU A 389 1.78 -9.54 -3.88
N LEU A 390 2.57 -10.07 -2.97
CA LEU A 390 3.21 -9.34 -1.87
C LEU A 390 4.74 -9.29 -2.02
N ILE A 391 5.42 -8.84 -0.99
CA ILE A 391 6.90 -8.84 -0.88
C ILE A 391 7.55 -8.24 -2.12
N ARG A 392 7.08 -7.02 -2.50
CA ARG A 392 7.65 -6.26 -3.61
C ARG A 392 9.10 -5.85 -3.32
N ARG A 393 9.98 -5.98 -4.32
CA ARG A 393 11.39 -5.57 -4.23
C ARG A 393 11.86 -4.96 -5.54
N ARG A 394 12.79 -4.04 -5.43
CA ARG A 394 13.67 -3.62 -6.53
C ARG A 394 15.07 -4.16 -6.31
N VAL A 395 15.65 -4.76 -7.33
CA VAL A 395 17.01 -5.29 -7.31
C VAL A 395 17.99 -4.12 -7.45
N MET A 396 18.83 -3.90 -6.44
CA MET A 396 19.79 -2.79 -6.35
C MET A 396 21.21 -3.18 -6.73
N GLY A 397 21.44 -4.41 -7.06
CA GLY A 397 22.68 -4.99 -7.54
C GLY A 397 22.42 -6.43 -7.96
N ASN A 398 23.20 -6.96 -8.88
CA ASN A 398 22.98 -8.29 -9.43
C ASN A 398 22.88 -9.37 -8.34
N VAL A 399 21.89 -10.25 -8.43
CA VAL A 399 21.63 -11.37 -7.50
C VAL A 399 21.41 -12.64 -8.31
N LYS A 400 22.04 -13.74 -7.90
CA LYS A 400 21.76 -15.08 -8.39
C LYS A 400 21.06 -15.85 -7.28
N LEU A 401 19.83 -16.28 -7.52
CA LEU A 401 19.03 -17.05 -6.57
C LEU A 401 19.40 -18.53 -6.59
N SER A 402 19.06 -19.24 -5.52
CA SER A 402 19.37 -20.67 -5.31
C SER A 402 18.83 -21.57 -6.43
N ASN A 403 17.70 -21.21 -7.04
CA ASN A 403 17.11 -21.92 -8.19
C ASN A 403 17.81 -21.60 -9.54
N GLY A 404 18.92 -20.84 -9.53
CA GLY A 404 19.69 -20.46 -10.70
C GLY A 404 19.18 -19.21 -11.42
N LEU A 405 18.04 -18.62 -11.01
CA LEU A 405 17.53 -17.40 -11.61
C LEU A 405 18.47 -16.23 -11.31
N TYR A 406 18.89 -15.53 -12.37
CA TYR A 406 19.74 -14.35 -12.27
C TYR A 406 18.90 -13.09 -12.40
N LEU A 407 18.83 -12.31 -11.33
CA LEU A 407 18.15 -11.03 -11.27
C LEU A 407 19.18 -9.91 -11.49
N LYS A 408 19.04 -9.18 -12.60
CA LYS A 408 19.87 -8.01 -12.89
C LYS A 408 19.38 -6.81 -12.08
N GLU A 409 20.30 -5.91 -11.75
CA GLU A 409 19.96 -4.61 -11.17
C GLU A 409 18.84 -3.90 -11.95
N GLY A 410 17.92 -3.26 -11.24
CA GLY A 410 16.72 -2.63 -11.78
C GLY A 410 15.54 -3.56 -12.02
N THR A 411 15.72 -4.90 -11.90
CA THR A 411 14.59 -5.85 -11.93
C THR A 411 13.63 -5.57 -10.78
N ARG A 412 12.33 -5.69 -11.05
CA ARG A 412 11.28 -5.55 -10.05
C ARG A 412 10.62 -6.90 -9.82
N THR A 413 10.57 -7.30 -8.56
CA THR A 413 10.03 -8.59 -8.17
C THR A 413 8.84 -8.43 -7.25
N TRP A 414 7.88 -9.33 -7.38
CA TRP A 414 6.82 -9.61 -6.42
C TRP A 414 6.87 -11.08 -6.05
N MET A 415 6.14 -11.47 -5.01
CA MET A 415 6.00 -12.84 -4.58
C MET A 415 4.55 -13.27 -4.59
N ASP A 416 4.30 -14.47 -5.07
CA ASP A 416 2.99 -15.10 -5.00
C ASP A 416 2.62 -15.45 -3.55
N THR A 417 1.36 -15.21 -3.20
CA THR A 417 0.78 -15.52 -1.89
C THR A 417 0.00 -16.84 -1.86
N ALA A 418 0.07 -17.64 -2.92
CA ALA A 418 -0.70 -18.89 -3.05
C ALA A 418 -0.49 -19.86 -1.88
N HIS A 419 0.71 -19.84 -1.26
CA HIS A 419 1.01 -20.66 -0.09
C HIS A 419 0.12 -20.36 1.13
N MET A 420 -0.52 -19.18 1.20
CA MET A 420 -1.51 -18.88 2.24
C MET A 420 -2.81 -19.67 2.06
N LYS A 421 -2.99 -20.30 0.90
CA LYS A 421 -4.11 -21.18 0.57
C LYS A 421 -3.66 -22.63 0.25
N ASP A 422 -2.45 -22.99 0.63
CA ASP A 422 -1.91 -24.33 0.42
C ASP A 422 -2.58 -25.34 1.36
N PRO A 423 -3.24 -26.40 0.84
CA PRO A 423 -3.86 -27.44 1.66
C PRO A 423 -2.86 -28.26 2.49
N ALA A 424 -1.58 -28.26 2.13
CA ALA A 424 -0.53 -28.88 2.95
C ALA A 424 -0.22 -28.06 4.22
N ILE A 425 -0.58 -26.77 4.24
CA ILE A 425 -0.36 -25.86 5.37
C ILE A 425 -1.65 -25.61 6.15
N TYR A 426 -2.77 -25.47 5.44
CA TYR A 426 -4.07 -25.11 6.02
C TYR A 426 -5.14 -26.12 5.62
N GLU A 427 -5.77 -26.75 6.58
CA GLU A 427 -6.95 -27.59 6.33
C GLU A 427 -8.10 -26.75 5.77
N ASN A 428 -8.77 -27.24 4.70
CA ASN A 428 -9.84 -26.52 4.00
C ASN A 428 -9.49 -25.04 3.71
N PRO A 429 -8.42 -24.76 2.95
CA PRO A 429 -7.80 -23.44 2.87
C PRO A 429 -8.70 -22.35 2.26
N GLU A 430 -9.69 -22.70 1.45
CA GLU A 430 -10.64 -21.77 0.86
C GLU A 430 -11.78 -21.38 1.80
N GLN A 431 -11.99 -22.15 2.87
CA GLN A 431 -13.03 -21.88 3.87
C GLN A 431 -12.50 -20.96 4.97
N TRP A 432 -13.28 -19.91 5.27
CA TRP A 432 -13.00 -19.06 6.41
C TRP A 432 -13.38 -19.77 7.73
N ASP A 433 -12.44 -19.87 8.65
CA ASP A 433 -12.63 -20.42 10.00
C ASP A 433 -12.13 -19.44 11.05
N ALA A 434 -13.03 -18.77 11.75
CA ALA A 434 -12.71 -17.84 12.83
C ALA A 434 -11.78 -18.45 13.91
N LYS A 435 -11.84 -19.75 14.10
CA LYS A 435 -11.09 -20.46 15.15
C LYS A 435 -9.71 -20.94 14.70
N ARG A 436 -9.37 -20.86 13.43
CA ARG A 436 -8.14 -21.44 12.88
C ARG A 436 -6.89 -20.99 13.65
N PHE A 437 -6.67 -19.71 13.75
CA PHE A 437 -5.49 -19.18 14.44
C PHE A 437 -5.63 -19.19 15.97
N ALA A 438 -6.85 -19.15 16.51
CA ALA A 438 -7.07 -19.37 17.94
C ALA A 438 -6.69 -20.79 18.37
N LYS A 439 -7.06 -21.80 17.58
CA LYS A 439 -6.60 -23.20 17.79
C LYS A 439 -5.09 -23.32 17.69
N LEU A 440 -4.47 -22.67 16.67
CA LEU A 440 -3.02 -22.67 16.54
C LEU A 440 -2.34 -21.96 17.73
N ARG A 441 -2.92 -20.87 18.23
CA ARG A 441 -2.40 -20.12 19.37
C ARG A 441 -2.35 -20.94 20.65
N SER A 442 -3.28 -21.87 20.87
CA SER A 442 -3.34 -22.76 22.04
C SER A 442 -2.34 -23.91 21.98
N GLN A 443 -1.71 -24.17 20.82
CA GLN A 443 -0.71 -25.22 20.68
C GLN A 443 0.66 -24.78 21.23
N PRO A 444 1.52 -25.73 21.67
CA PRO A 444 2.88 -25.41 22.09
C PRO A 444 3.65 -24.66 21.00
N GLY A 445 4.22 -23.49 21.34
CA GLY A 445 4.94 -22.63 20.39
C GLY A 445 4.04 -21.78 19.46
N GLY A 446 2.71 -21.98 19.48
CA GLY A 446 1.77 -21.26 18.61
C GLY A 446 1.49 -19.82 19.01
N ALA A 447 1.66 -19.47 20.29
CA ALA A 447 1.28 -18.18 20.85
C ALA A 447 1.90 -16.97 20.13
N SER A 448 3.15 -17.06 19.69
CA SER A 448 3.87 -15.99 19.01
C SER A 448 3.61 -15.93 17.50
N SER A 449 3.18 -17.03 16.88
CA SER A 449 3.00 -17.14 15.42
C SER A 449 1.55 -16.93 14.96
N ALA A 450 0.59 -17.19 15.84
CA ALA A 450 -0.83 -17.21 15.52
C ALA A 450 -1.54 -15.85 15.63
N GLN A 451 -0.92 -14.83 16.27
CA GLN A 451 -1.53 -13.51 16.42
C GLN A 451 -1.70 -12.80 15.06
N LEU A 452 -2.71 -11.94 14.92
CA LEU A 452 -2.93 -11.11 13.73
C LEU A 452 -1.66 -10.38 13.31
N VAL A 453 -0.97 -9.78 14.28
CA VAL A 453 0.27 -9.01 14.06
C VAL A 453 1.50 -9.87 13.74
N SER A 454 1.41 -11.19 13.87
CA SER A 454 2.53 -12.09 13.62
C SER A 454 2.64 -12.42 12.14
N SER A 455 3.80 -12.11 11.56
CA SER A 455 4.13 -12.50 10.19
C SER A 455 5.06 -13.70 10.22
N THR A 456 4.69 -14.74 9.49
CA THR A 456 5.44 -16.00 9.38
C THR A 456 5.63 -16.36 7.91
N ARG A 457 6.46 -17.36 7.62
CA ARG A 457 6.60 -17.88 6.26
C ARG A 457 5.25 -18.30 5.65
N ASN A 458 4.35 -18.84 6.46
CA ASN A 458 3.06 -19.34 6.00
C ASN A 458 1.97 -18.27 5.94
N HIS A 459 2.18 -17.13 6.61
CA HIS A 459 1.23 -16.03 6.62
C HIS A 459 1.97 -14.68 6.51
N VAL A 460 1.92 -14.07 5.35
CA VAL A 460 2.66 -12.85 5.00
C VAL A 460 1.78 -11.61 4.81
N GLY A 461 0.59 -11.59 5.39
CA GLY A 461 -0.37 -10.51 5.22
C GLY A 461 0.15 -9.12 5.62
N PHE A 462 1.09 -9.05 6.57
CA PHE A 462 1.84 -7.83 6.91
C PHE A 462 3.26 -7.78 6.33
N GLY A 463 3.52 -8.51 5.23
CA GLY A 463 4.86 -8.66 4.68
C GLY A 463 5.71 -9.66 5.47
N TYR A 464 7.01 -9.76 5.19
CA TYR A 464 7.90 -10.73 5.86
C TYR A 464 9.35 -10.25 5.92
N GLY A 465 10.07 -10.65 6.98
CA GLY A 465 11.47 -10.31 7.20
C GLY A 465 11.67 -8.85 7.66
N LYS A 466 12.81 -8.25 7.28
CA LYS A 466 13.18 -6.88 7.71
C LYS A 466 12.18 -5.80 7.27
N HIS A 467 11.34 -6.09 6.29
CA HIS A 467 10.34 -5.18 5.74
C HIS A 467 8.91 -5.53 6.18
N VAL A 468 8.76 -6.25 7.29
CA VAL A 468 7.44 -6.45 7.91
C VAL A 468 6.83 -5.09 8.29
N CYS A 469 5.51 -4.95 8.12
CA CYS A 469 4.80 -3.71 8.41
C CYS A 469 5.04 -3.26 9.84
N THR A 470 5.60 -2.06 10.02
CA THR A 470 5.83 -1.46 11.35
C THR A 470 4.53 -1.03 12.02
N GLY A 471 3.51 -0.63 11.23
CA GLY A 471 2.21 -0.17 11.73
C GLY A 471 1.22 -1.28 12.07
N ARG A 472 1.58 -2.56 11.94
CA ARG A 472 0.64 -3.68 12.17
C ARG A 472 0.00 -3.71 13.54
N PHE A 473 0.70 -3.26 14.58
CA PHE A 473 0.16 -3.19 15.95
C PHE A 473 -0.90 -2.09 16.06
N PHE A 474 -0.63 -0.93 15.49
CA PHE A 474 -1.59 0.15 15.41
C PHE A 474 -2.84 -0.25 14.60
N ALA A 475 -2.65 -0.85 13.42
CA ALA A 475 -3.75 -1.35 12.60
C ALA A 475 -4.61 -2.39 13.36
N ALA A 476 -4.00 -3.34 14.05
CA ALA A 476 -4.71 -4.33 14.86
C ALA A 476 -5.51 -3.67 16.01
N THR A 477 -4.93 -2.68 16.69
CA THR A 477 -5.62 -1.93 17.74
C THR A 477 -6.81 -1.15 17.19
N LEU A 478 -6.61 -0.41 16.10
CA LEU A 478 -7.67 0.35 15.44
C LEU A 478 -8.84 -0.55 15.03
N LEU A 479 -8.54 -1.69 14.40
CA LEU A 479 -9.55 -2.67 13.97
C LEU A 479 -10.31 -3.26 15.16
N LYS A 480 -9.61 -3.63 16.23
CA LYS A 480 -10.23 -4.18 17.43
C LYS A 480 -11.09 -3.14 18.15
N VAL A 481 -10.65 -1.88 18.23
CA VAL A 481 -11.48 -0.79 18.79
C VAL A 481 -12.76 -0.63 17.97
N ALA A 482 -12.67 -0.45 16.66
CA ALA A 482 -13.82 -0.25 15.79
C ALA A 482 -14.80 -1.43 15.85
N LEU A 483 -14.30 -2.67 15.78
CA LEU A 483 -15.13 -3.87 15.86
C LEU A 483 -15.72 -4.10 17.26
N SER A 484 -15.05 -3.68 18.33
CA SER A 484 -15.60 -3.75 19.68
C SER A 484 -16.84 -2.89 19.82
N HIS A 485 -16.82 -1.65 19.31
CA HIS A 485 -18.01 -0.78 19.27
C HIS A 485 -19.15 -1.40 18.46
N LEU A 486 -18.82 -1.87 17.27
CA LEU A 486 -19.80 -2.51 16.39
C LEU A 486 -20.44 -3.74 17.05
N LEU A 487 -19.63 -4.69 17.52
CA LEU A 487 -20.09 -5.94 18.13
C LEU A 487 -20.90 -5.72 19.41
N ALA A 488 -20.49 -4.76 20.24
CA ALA A 488 -21.17 -4.48 21.49
C ALA A 488 -22.53 -3.79 21.29
N ASN A 489 -22.57 -2.72 20.49
CA ASN A 489 -23.70 -1.78 20.52
C ASN A 489 -24.52 -1.73 19.24
N TYR A 490 -24.13 -2.48 18.18
CA TYR A 490 -24.82 -2.46 16.89
C TYR A 490 -25.18 -3.86 16.42
N GLU A 491 -26.20 -3.93 15.56
CA GLU A 491 -26.56 -5.10 14.77
C GLU A 491 -26.39 -4.73 13.31
N TRP A 492 -25.89 -5.68 12.51
CA TRP A 492 -25.74 -5.49 11.07
C TRP A 492 -26.01 -6.78 10.30
N LYS A 493 -26.47 -6.64 9.07
CA LYS A 493 -26.77 -7.73 8.15
C LYS A 493 -26.64 -7.27 6.71
N LEU A 494 -26.58 -8.22 5.76
CA LEU A 494 -26.63 -7.86 4.35
C LEU A 494 -27.99 -7.24 3.99
N ALA A 495 -27.96 -6.27 3.08
CA ALA A 495 -29.18 -5.78 2.46
C ALA A 495 -29.83 -6.92 1.63
N PRO A 496 -31.17 -7.00 1.60
CA PRO A 496 -31.86 -8.04 0.85
C PRO A 496 -31.48 -8.06 -0.64
N GLY A 497 -31.21 -9.24 -1.18
CA GLY A 497 -30.84 -9.41 -2.59
C GLY A 497 -29.40 -9.03 -2.95
N LEU A 498 -28.57 -8.59 -2.01
CA LEU A 498 -27.18 -8.30 -2.26
C LEU A 498 -26.37 -9.60 -2.23
N ALA A 499 -25.64 -9.87 -3.32
CA ALA A 499 -24.59 -10.85 -3.35
C ALA A 499 -23.27 -10.21 -2.88
N VAL A 500 -22.52 -10.92 -2.04
CA VAL A 500 -21.14 -10.50 -1.69
C VAL A 500 -20.26 -10.75 -2.89
N ASP A 501 -19.80 -9.70 -3.51
CA ASP A 501 -19.01 -9.75 -4.72
C ASP A 501 -17.67 -9.04 -4.54
N TRP A 502 -16.66 -9.53 -5.26
CA TRP A 502 -15.29 -9.05 -5.20
C TRP A 502 -14.84 -8.58 -6.57
N VAL A 503 -14.19 -7.43 -6.62
CA VAL A 503 -13.69 -6.83 -7.86
C VAL A 503 -12.19 -6.68 -7.83
N ASP A 504 -11.55 -7.03 -8.94
CA ASP A 504 -10.13 -6.84 -9.13
C ASP A 504 -9.85 -5.38 -9.50
N PHE A 505 -8.84 -4.82 -8.84
CA PHE A 505 -8.29 -3.50 -9.11
C PHE A 505 -6.77 -3.60 -9.12
N GLY A 506 -6.21 -3.97 -10.28
CA GLY A 506 -4.78 -4.30 -10.39
C GLY A 506 -4.40 -5.46 -9.46
N ASN A 507 -3.38 -5.26 -8.65
CA ASN A 507 -2.91 -6.27 -7.68
C ASN A 507 -3.83 -6.47 -6.45
N THR A 508 -4.92 -5.72 -6.36
CA THR A 508 -5.81 -5.74 -5.19
C THR A 508 -7.16 -6.35 -5.53
N ARG A 509 -7.70 -7.19 -4.66
CA ARG A 509 -9.08 -7.69 -4.74
C ARG A 509 -9.90 -7.07 -3.64
N LEU A 510 -10.81 -6.18 -4.00
CA LEU A 510 -11.62 -5.36 -3.12
C LEU A 510 -13.04 -5.90 -3.01
N LEU A 511 -13.71 -5.61 -1.90
CA LEU A 511 -15.16 -5.72 -1.82
C LEU A 511 -15.79 -4.81 -2.88
N ASN A 512 -16.86 -5.29 -3.53
CA ASN A 512 -17.61 -4.46 -4.47
C ASN A 512 -17.94 -3.10 -3.83
N PRO A 513 -17.52 -1.97 -4.43
CA PRO A 513 -17.75 -0.64 -3.87
C PRO A 513 -19.23 -0.28 -3.67
N GLN A 514 -20.14 -1.02 -4.31
CA GLN A 514 -21.60 -0.84 -4.16
C GLN A 514 -22.19 -1.74 -3.05
N ALA A 515 -21.35 -2.50 -2.32
CA ALA A 515 -21.85 -3.38 -1.28
C ALA A 515 -22.47 -2.55 -0.14
N THR A 516 -23.73 -2.83 0.18
CA THR A 516 -24.49 -2.17 1.25
C THR A 516 -24.81 -3.15 2.38
N VAL A 517 -24.86 -2.63 3.58
CA VAL A 517 -25.28 -3.34 4.79
C VAL A 517 -26.40 -2.58 5.44
N LEU A 518 -27.31 -3.31 6.07
CA LEU A 518 -28.26 -2.75 7.01
C LEU A 518 -27.63 -2.79 8.39
N ILE A 519 -27.56 -1.66 9.06
CA ILE A 519 -27.02 -1.53 10.41
C ILE A 519 -28.01 -0.74 11.28
N ARG A 520 -28.09 -1.09 12.56
CA ARG A 520 -28.86 -0.32 13.56
C ARG A 520 -28.18 -0.35 14.92
N ARG A 521 -28.46 0.63 15.72
CA ARG A 521 -28.08 0.63 17.15
C ARG A 521 -28.99 -0.32 17.92
N LYS A 522 -28.39 -1.11 18.83
CA LYS A 522 -29.16 -1.95 19.75
C LYS A 522 -30.03 -1.09 20.70
N GLU A 523 -31.21 -1.55 21.01
CA GLU A 523 -32.10 -0.88 21.96
C GLU A 523 -31.43 -0.66 23.33
N LYS A 524 -30.69 -1.69 23.77
CA LYS A 524 -29.88 -1.65 24.99
C LYS A 524 -28.42 -1.87 24.62
N PRO A 525 -27.61 -0.80 24.52
CA PRO A 525 -26.18 -0.91 24.37
C PRO A 525 -25.58 -1.76 25.48
N GLU A 526 -24.68 -2.70 25.12
CA GLU A 526 -24.14 -3.64 26.10
C GLU A 526 -22.91 -3.09 26.82
N ILE A 527 -22.26 -2.09 26.22
CA ILE A 527 -21.11 -1.38 26.80
C ILE A 527 -21.34 0.12 26.66
N ASP A 528 -21.15 0.83 27.74
CA ASP A 528 -21.03 2.29 27.74
C ASP A 528 -19.57 2.67 27.52
N PHE A 529 -19.24 3.05 26.28
CA PHE A 529 -17.87 3.43 25.90
C PHE A 529 -17.45 4.81 26.45
N SER A 530 -18.39 5.63 26.92
CA SER A 530 -18.07 6.92 27.52
C SER A 530 -17.48 6.78 28.91
N SER A 531 -17.92 5.77 29.68
CA SER A 531 -17.48 5.52 31.05
C SER A 531 -16.44 4.41 31.20
N ILE A 532 -16.16 3.63 30.13
CA ILE A 532 -15.27 2.46 30.17
C ILE A 532 -13.81 2.79 30.55
N PHE A 533 -13.41 4.06 30.45
CA PHE A 533 -12.08 4.54 30.78
C PHE A 533 -11.98 5.17 32.17
N ASP A 534 -13.11 5.29 32.91
CA ASP A 534 -13.17 5.91 34.22
C ASP A 534 -13.05 4.87 35.35
N ALA A 535 -13.04 3.59 34.99
CA ALA A 535 -12.82 2.45 35.86
C ALA A 535 -11.35 2.01 35.83
#